data_1119f86d9c168d0e378abee4d3874b9f
#
_entry.id   1119f86d9c168d0e378abee4d3874b9f
#
_cell.length_a   1.000
_cell.length_b   1.000
_cell.length_c   1.000
_cell.angle_alpha   90.00
_cell.angle_beta   90.00
_cell.angle_gamma   90.00
#
_symmetry.space_group_name_H-M   'P 1'
#
loop_
_entity.id
_entity.type
_entity.pdbx_description
1 polymer ?
#
loop_
_entity_poly.entity_id
_entity_poly.type
_entity_poly.pdbx_seq_one_letter_code
_entity_poly.pdbx_strand_id
1 'polypeptide(L)'
;MTRFITSSFSHLILLIGILIMVVPVWMIFASSTHTSSMINMNGLQMFLGDSFYENYLRVLLYQGGFFKEITALKMFFNSFIMATGVAILSVVTSLMAAYALVYYRIKHATLLFWIIFITILVPLELRIFPTYSVMAELNLVNSYFGLIVPISASAIATL
;
A
#
# COMPACT_ATOMS: atom_id res chain seq x y z
N MET A 1 -24.02 -33.42 16.08
CA MET A 1 -23.71 -33.85 14.67
C MET A 1 -23.88 -32.71 13.67
N THR A 2 -24.95 -31.94 13.73
CA THR A 2 -25.22 -30.79 12.82
C THR A 2 -24.13 -29.69 12.86
N ARG A 3 -23.59 -29.33 14.01
CA ARG A 3 -22.52 -28.31 14.14
C ARG A 3 -21.19 -28.72 13.46
N PHE A 4 -20.86 -30.00 13.44
CA PHE A 4 -19.65 -30.49 12.75
C PHE A 4 -19.80 -30.41 11.21
N ILE A 5 -20.97 -30.75 10.70
CA ILE A 5 -21.26 -30.73 9.26
C ILE A 5 -21.26 -29.30 8.74
N THR A 6 -21.88 -28.35 9.46
CA THR A 6 -21.87 -26.92 9.08
C THR A 6 -20.47 -26.31 9.16
N SER A 7 -19.65 -26.71 10.15
CA SER A 7 -18.26 -26.26 10.26
C SER A 7 -17.41 -26.76 9.09
N SER A 8 -17.53 -28.06 8.74
CA SER A 8 -16.76 -28.63 7.63
C SER A 8 -17.15 -28.02 6.27
N PHE A 9 -18.43 -27.77 6.07
CA PHE A 9 -18.91 -27.11 4.84
C PHE A 9 -18.41 -25.65 4.72
N SER A 10 -18.41 -24.91 5.81
CA SER A 10 -17.85 -23.57 5.86
C SER A 10 -16.35 -23.54 5.55
N HIS A 11 -15.60 -24.51 6.10
CA HIS A 11 -14.16 -24.63 5.79
C HIS A 11 -13.90 -25.00 4.33
N LEU A 12 -14.73 -25.83 3.73
CA LEU A 12 -14.62 -26.16 2.31
C LEU A 12 -14.83 -24.93 1.43
N ILE A 13 -15.85 -24.13 1.71
CA ILE A 13 -16.10 -22.87 0.98
C ILE A 13 -14.91 -21.90 1.12
N LEU A 14 -14.37 -21.77 2.33
CA LEU A 14 -13.21 -20.92 2.57
C LEU A 14 -11.97 -21.42 1.82
N LEU A 15 -11.72 -22.73 1.81
CA LEU A 15 -10.60 -23.33 1.06
C LEU A 15 -10.74 -23.09 -0.45
N ILE A 16 -11.94 -23.25 -1.01
CA ILE A 16 -12.20 -22.95 -2.42
C ILE A 16 -11.94 -21.46 -2.70
N GLY A 17 -12.42 -20.57 -1.84
CA GLY A 17 -12.16 -19.14 -1.95
C GLY A 17 -10.66 -18.80 -1.91
N ILE A 18 -9.92 -19.41 -1.01
CA ILE A 18 -8.45 -19.26 -0.94
C ILE A 18 -7.78 -19.77 -2.22
N LEU A 19 -8.17 -20.93 -2.72
CA LEU A 19 -7.61 -21.47 -3.97
C LEU A 19 -7.84 -20.53 -5.15
N ILE A 20 -9.05 -20.01 -5.30
CA ILE A 20 -9.39 -19.04 -6.36
C ILE A 20 -8.51 -17.79 -6.28
N MET A 21 -8.19 -17.32 -5.08
CA MET A 21 -7.33 -16.14 -4.88
C MET A 21 -5.84 -16.44 -5.04
N VAL A 22 -5.39 -17.63 -4.60
CA VAL A 22 -3.97 -18.01 -4.63
C VAL A 22 -3.50 -18.43 -6.01
N VAL A 23 -4.35 -19.11 -6.80
CA VAL A 23 -3.97 -19.63 -8.14
C VAL A 23 -3.44 -18.53 -9.08
N PRO A 24 -4.11 -17.36 -9.25
CA PRO A 24 -3.56 -16.31 -10.10
C PRO A 24 -2.21 -15.78 -9.61
N VAL A 25 -2.06 -15.62 -8.30
CA VAL A 25 -0.81 -15.15 -7.68
C VAL A 25 0.32 -16.17 -7.91
N TRP A 26 0.01 -17.45 -7.73
CA TRP A 26 0.92 -18.56 -8.02
C TRP A 26 1.34 -18.58 -9.50
N MET A 27 0.39 -18.43 -10.43
CA MET A 27 0.69 -18.40 -11.86
C MET A 27 1.62 -17.24 -12.23
N ILE A 28 1.42 -16.05 -11.66
CA ILE A 28 2.33 -14.91 -11.87
C ILE A 28 3.72 -15.24 -11.32
N PHE A 29 3.80 -15.80 -10.12
CA PHE A 29 5.07 -16.21 -9.52
C PHE A 29 5.77 -17.30 -10.35
N ALA A 30 5.06 -18.37 -10.73
CA ALA A 30 5.62 -19.42 -11.57
C ALA A 30 6.09 -18.87 -12.93
N SER A 31 5.29 -18.01 -13.55
CA SER A 31 5.64 -17.38 -14.83
C SER A 31 6.90 -16.50 -14.71
N SER A 32 7.09 -15.81 -13.59
CA SER A 32 8.28 -14.97 -13.37
C SER A 32 9.60 -15.74 -13.34
N THR A 33 9.53 -17.06 -13.20
CA THR A 33 10.70 -17.95 -13.22
C THR A 33 11.10 -18.44 -14.62
N HIS A 34 10.35 -18.05 -15.64
CA HIS A 34 10.63 -18.39 -17.03
C HIS A 34 11.27 -17.24 -17.82
N THR A 35 11.82 -17.54 -18.98
CA THR A 35 12.31 -16.52 -19.91
C THR A 35 11.16 -15.74 -20.56
N SER A 36 11.40 -14.47 -20.92
CA SER A 36 10.39 -13.64 -21.59
C SER A 36 9.90 -14.25 -22.91
N SER A 37 10.78 -14.93 -23.65
CA SER A 37 10.39 -15.61 -24.90
C SER A 37 9.40 -16.76 -24.65
N MET A 38 9.60 -17.53 -23.59
CA MET A 38 8.72 -18.63 -23.21
C MET A 38 7.31 -18.13 -22.85
N ILE A 39 7.25 -17.05 -22.06
CA ILE A 39 5.97 -16.44 -21.67
C ILE A 39 5.24 -15.83 -22.89
N ASN A 40 5.96 -15.18 -23.79
CA ASN A 40 5.36 -14.61 -24.99
C ASN A 40 4.80 -15.65 -25.96
N MET A 41 5.40 -16.85 -26.01
CA MET A 41 4.94 -17.93 -26.88
C MET A 41 3.84 -18.78 -26.25
N ASN A 42 3.96 -19.10 -24.98
CA ASN A 42 3.11 -20.09 -24.32
C ASN A 42 2.13 -19.49 -23.28
N GLY A 43 2.20 -18.19 -23.03
CA GLY A 43 1.39 -17.55 -22.00
C GLY A 43 1.86 -17.84 -20.58
N LEU A 44 0.98 -17.58 -19.61
CA LEU A 44 1.27 -17.78 -18.18
C LEU A 44 1.47 -19.28 -17.87
N GLN A 45 2.48 -19.57 -17.04
CA GLN A 45 2.88 -20.91 -16.67
C GLN A 45 2.43 -21.27 -15.25
N MET A 46 2.05 -22.53 -15.02
CA MET A 46 1.68 -23.04 -13.69
C MET A 46 2.85 -23.65 -12.92
N PHE A 47 3.87 -24.12 -13.64
CA PHE A 47 5.06 -24.75 -13.06
C PHE A 47 6.23 -23.79 -13.03
N LEU A 48 7.17 -24.03 -12.12
CA LEU A 48 8.39 -23.23 -12.01
C LEU A 48 9.33 -23.51 -13.19
N GLY A 49 9.99 -22.46 -13.68
CA GLY A 49 11.04 -22.53 -14.69
C GLY A 49 12.45 -22.40 -14.08
N ASP A 50 13.46 -22.46 -14.93
CA ASP A 50 14.86 -22.49 -14.52
C ASP A 50 15.51 -21.10 -14.45
N SER A 51 14.82 -20.05 -14.86
CA SER A 51 15.37 -18.68 -14.96
C SER A 51 15.12 -17.82 -13.70
N PHE A 52 14.70 -18.43 -12.58
CA PHE A 52 14.40 -17.70 -11.35
C PHE A 52 15.55 -16.77 -10.91
N TYR A 53 16.74 -17.37 -10.70
CA TYR A 53 17.89 -16.62 -10.19
C TYR A 53 18.30 -15.47 -11.12
N GLU A 54 18.37 -15.75 -12.41
CA GLU A 54 18.76 -14.75 -13.42
C GLU A 54 17.75 -13.60 -13.51
N ASN A 55 16.45 -13.90 -13.57
CA ASN A 55 15.41 -12.89 -13.67
C ASN A 55 15.37 -11.99 -12.44
N TYR A 56 15.40 -12.58 -11.23
CA TYR A 56 15.32 -11.82 -10.00
C TYR A 56 16.60 -11.01 -9.72
N LEU A 57 17.79 -11.58 -10.00
CA LEU A 57 19.04 -10.84 -9.87
C LEU A 57 19.08 -9.65 -10.85
N ARG A 58 18.63 -9.87 -12.08
CA ARG A 58 18.57 -8.81 -13.10
C ARG A 58 17.62 -7.68 -12.69
N VAL A 59 16.44 -7.99 -12.19
CA VAL A 59 15.46 -6.98 -11.76
C VAL A 59 15.94 -6.23 -10.51
N LEU A 60 16.55 -6.91 -9.56
CA LEU A 60 16.97 -6.30 -8.29
C LEU A 60 18.21 -5.43 -8.43
N LEU A 61 19.22 -5.91 -9.15
CA LEU A 61 20.56 -5.27 -9.21
C LEU A 61 20.81 -4.57 -10.54
N TYR A 62 20.26 -5.08 -11.63
CA TYR A 62 20.43 -4.53 -12.95
C TYR A 62 19.11 -3.98 -13.46
N GLN A 63 19.17 -3.05 -14.35
CA GLN A 63 18.07 -2.29 -14.91
C GLN A 63 16.98 -3.20 -15.52
N GLY A 64 15.93 -3.45 -14.80
CA GLY A 64 14.77 -4.26 -15.24
C GLY A 64 13.76 -3.50 -16.09
N GLY A 65 14.18 -2.87 -17.21
CA GLY A 65 13.25 -2.29 -18.17
C GLY A 65 12.68 -0.89 -17.85
N PHE A 66 13.04 -0.32 -16.70
CA PHE A 66 12.78 1.08 -16.35
C PHE A 66 14.01 1.94 -16.67
N PHE A 67 13.98 3.25 -16.45
CA PHE A 67 15.09 4.17 -16.77
C PHE A 67 16.45 3.70 -16.22
N LYS A 68 17.52 4.02 -16.95
CA LYS A 68 18.90 3.55 -16.72
C LYS A 68 19.49 3.62 -15.29
N GLU A 69 18.84 4.32 -14.38
CA GLU A 69 19.35 4.55 -13.01
C GLU A 69 18.43 3.99 -11.90
N ILE A 70 17.29 3.39 -12.25
CA ILE A 70 16.28 2.94 -11.27
C ILE A 70 16.22 1.42 -11.27
N THR A 71 16.66 0.82 -10.18
CA THR A 71 16.52 -0.62 -9.91
C THR A 71 15.24 -0.90 -9.12
N ALA A 72 14.69 -2.11 -9.24
CA ALA A 72 13.55 -2.51 -8.43
C ALA A 72 13.84 -2.46 -6.92
N LEU A 73 15.08 -2.75 -6.53
CA LEU A 73 15.50 -2.63 -5.14
C LEU A 73 15.39 -1.19 -4.62
N LYS A 74 15.83 -0.20 -5.40
CA LYS A 74 15.69 1.22 -5.05
C LYS A 74 14.22 1.63 -4.94
N MET A 75 13.38 1.18 -5.88
CA MET A 75 11.94 1.44 -5.84
C MET A 75 11.29 0.82 -4.60
N PHE A 76 11.68 -0.41 -4.24
CA PHE A 76 11.20 -1.09 -3.04
C PHE A 76 11.58 -0.34 -1.76
N PHE A 77 12.84 0.10 -1.62
CA PHE A 77 13.25 0.90 -0.48
C PHE A 77 12.55 2.25 -0.40
N ASN A 78 12.36 2.93 -1.52
CA ASN A 78 11.60 4.17 -1.55
C ASN A 78 10.16 3.95 -1.06
N SER A 79 9.49 2.92 -1.57
CA SER A 79 8.13 2.57 -1.15
C SER A 79 8.07 2.18 0.33
N PHE A 80 9.07 1.45 0.82
CA PHE A 80 9.14 1.05 2.22
C PHE A 80 9.33 2.26 3.15
N ILE A 81 10.22 3.19 2.81
CA ILE A 81 10.43 4.45 3.56
C ILE A 81 9.14 5.28 3.58
N MET A 82 8.50 5.41 2.42
CA MET A 82 7.23 6.14 2.30
C MET A 82 6.13 5.52 3.15
N ALA A 83 5.88 4.22 3.00
CA ALA A 83 4.83 3.52 3.73
C ALA A 83 5.05 3.57 5.25
N THR A 84 6.29 3.33 5.68
CA THR A 84 6.65 3.35 7.10
C THR A 84 6.55 4.77 7.66
N GLY A 85 7.02 5.78 6.93
CA GLY A 85 6.93 7.18 7.33
C GLY A 85 5.49 7.65 7.49
N VAL A 86 4.64 7.36 6.51
CA VAL A 86 3.21 7.66 6.58
C VAL A 86 2.55 6.93 7.75
N ALA A 87 2.80 5.63 7.93
CA ALA A 87 2.19 4.85 9.00
C ALA A 87 2.57 5.38 10.39
N ILE A 88 3.85 5.62 10.64
CA ILE A 88 4.33 6.14 11.93
C ILE A 88 3.73 7.52 12.20
N LEU A 89 3.83 8.45 11.26
CA LEU A 89 3.37 9.81 11.46
C LEU A 89 1.83 9.86 11.62
N SER A 90 1.08 9.07 10.86
CA SER A 90 -0.38 8.95 11.01
C SER A 90 -0.78 8.39 12.36
N VAL A 91 -0.12 7.33 12.83
CA VAL A 91 -0.42 6.76 14.15
C VAL A 91 -0.12 7.75 15.28
N VAL A 92 1.03 8.44 15.21
CA VAL A 92 1.42 9.43 16.23
C VAL A 92 0.43 10.58 16.27
N THR A 93 0.10 11.15 15.10
CA THR A 93 -0.85 12.29 15.04
C THR A 93 -2.26 11.89 15.47
N SER A 94 -2.73 10.70 15.10
CA SER A 94 -4.03 10.17 15.51
C SER A 94 -4.11 9.94 17.01
N LEU A 95 -3.10 9.32 17.60
CA LEU A 95 -3.04 9.10 19.05
C LEU A 95 -3.01 10.41 19.82
N MET A 96 -2.23 11.39 19.36
CA MET A 96 -2.18 12.70 19.98
C MET A 96 -3.51 13.44 19.88
N ALA A 97 -4.18 13.39 18.72
CA ALA A 97 -5.48 14.02 18.52
C ALA A 97 -6.57 13.33 19.37
N ALA A 98 -6.63 12.00 19.36
CA ALA A 98 -7.58 11.26 20.18
C ALA A 98 -7.37 11.51 21.67
N TYR A 99 -6.10 11.48 22.14
CA TYR A 99 -5.77 11.80 23.51
C TYR A 99 -6.19 13.23 23.90
N ALA A 100 -5.92 14.19 23.04
CA ALA A 100 -6.32 15.58 23.28
C ALA A 100 -7.84 15.74 23.38
N LEU A 101 -8.59 15.13 22.48
CA LEU A 101 -10.07 15.24 22.45
C LEU A 101 -10.74 14.57 23.66
N VAL A 102 -10.17 13.47 24.15
CA VAL A 102 -10.78 12.65 25.23
C VAL A 102 -10.33 13.15 26.61
N TYR A 103 -9.04 13.40 26.81
CA TYR A 103 -8.47 13.66 28.15
C TYR A 103 -8.33 15.14 28.49
N TYR A 104 -8.12 16.00 27.48
CA TYR A 104 -8.14 17.44 27.77
C TYR A 104 -9.59 17.92 27.80
N ARG A 105 -9.93 18.73 28.81
CA ARG A 105 -11.25 19.36 28.97
C ARG A 105 -11.44 20.50 27.96
N ILE A 106 -11.35 20.18 26.67
CA ILE A 106 -11.53 21.16 25.58
C ILE A 106 -13.00 21.56 25.53
N LYS A 107 -13.29 22.84 25.71
CA LYS A 107 -14.65 23.38 25.79
C LYS A 107 -15.55 23.02 24.58
N HIS A 108 -14.94 22.81 23.42
CA HIS A 108 -15.65 22.49 22.15
C HIS A 108 -15.08 21.22 21.48
N ALA A 109 -14.72 20.20 22.24
CA ALA A 109 -14.16 18.95 21.71
C ALA A 109 -15.05 18.31 20.65
N THR A 110 -16.37 18.26 20.88
CA THR A 110 -17.34 17.73 19.93
C THR A 110 -17.38 18.52 18.61
N LEU A 111 -17.27 19.85 18.67
CA LEU A 111 -17.21 20.68 17.47
C LEU A 111 -15.92 20.42 16.69
N LEU A 112 -14.78 20.33 17.37
CA LEU A 112 -13.49 19.97 16.74
C LEU A 112 -13.54 18.60 16.09
N PHE A 113 -14.13 17.61 16.76
CA PHE A 113 -14.35 16.28 16.17
C PHE A 113 -15.16 16.36 14.86
N TRP A 114 -16.28 17.09 14.87
CA TRP A 114 -17.10 17.22 13.67
C TRP A 114 -16.40 17.99 12.53
N ILE A 115 -15.58 19.00 12.84
CA ILE A 115 -14.76 19.69 11.84
C ILE A 115 -13.79 18.71 11.19
N ILE A 116 -13.07 17.91 11.99
CA ILE A 116 -12.15 16.88 11.47
C ILE A 116 -12.94 15.87 10.62
N PHE A 117 -14.08 15.39 11.13
CA PHE A 117 -14.90 14.43 10.42
C PHE A 117 -15.39 14.94 9.05
N ILE A 118 -15.84 16.17 8.96
CA ILE A 118 -16.30 16.79 7.71
C ILE A 118 -15.14 16.86 6.69
N THR A 119 -13.91 17.05 7.12
CA THR A 119 -12.76 17.08 6.20
C THR A 119 -12.52 15.75 5.48
N ILE A 120 -12.97 14.62 6.04
CA ILE A 120 -12.89 13.30 5.41
C ILE A 120 -13.83 13.21 4.20
N LEU A 121 -14.97 13.90 4.25
CA LEU A 121 -15.96 13.91 3.18
C LEU A 121 -15.49 14.63 1.91
N VAL A 122 -14.41 15.42 2.03
CA VAL A 122 -13.82 16.09 0.86
C VAL A 122 -13.06 15.05 0.03
N PRO A 123 -13.47 14.81 -1.25
CA PRO A 123 -12.78 13.88 -2.12
C PRO A 123 -11.29 14.16 -2.22
N LEU A 124 -10.49 13.09 -2.28
CA LEU A 124 -9.03 13.18 -2.35
C LEU A 124 -8.57 14.01 -3.56
N GLU A 125 -9.29 13.89 -4.67
CA GLU A 125 -9.00 14.57 -5.93
C GLU A 125 -8.99 16.10 -5.78
N LEU A 126 -9.88 16.64 -4.95
CA LEU A 126 -9.95 18.08 -4.70
C LEU A 126 -8.76 18.60 -3.86
N ARG A 127 -8.07 17.71 -3.15
CA ARG A 127 -6.92 18.08 -2.29
C ARG A 127 -5.60 18.05 -3.04
N ILE A 128 -5.51 17.35 -4.18
CA ILE A 128 -4.24 17.14 -4.90
C ILE A 128 -3.62 18.49 -5.29
N PHE A 129 -4.37 19.35 -5.98
CA PHE A 129 -3.84 20.63 -6.47
C PHE A 129 -3.41 21.58 -5.34
N PRO A 130 -4.25 21.86 -4.31
CA PRO A 130 -3.83 22.71 -3.19
C PRO A 130 -2.60 22.15 -2.46
N THR A 131 -2.58 20.83 -2.22
CA THR A 131 -1.44 20.18 -1.56
C THR A 131 -0.16 20.33 -2.37
N TYR A 132 -0.23 20.10 -3.69
CA TYR A 132 0.91 20.28 -4.57
C TYR A 132 1.43 21.73 -4.55
N SER A 133 0.55 22.74 -4.63
CA SER A 133 0.94 24.15 -4.57
C SER A 133 1.68 24.49 -3.28
N VAL A 134 1.16 24.05 -2.13
CA VAL A 134 1.83 24.25 -0.84
C VAL A 134 3.20 23.55 -0.79
N MET A 135 3.28 22.31 -1.27
CA MET A 135 4.56 21.60 -1.31
C MET A 135 5.57 22.24 -2.27
N ALA A 136 5.10 22.85 -3.36
CA ALA A 136 5.94 23.60 -4.31
C ALA A 136 6.47 24.88 -3.67
N GLU A 137 5.63 25.66 -3.00
CA GLU A 137 6.04 26.89 -2.29
C GLU A 137 7.07 26.60 -1.19
N LEU A 138 6.92 25.45 -0.50
CA LEU A 138 7.86 25.00 0.53
C LEU A 138 9.14 24.36 -0.03
N ASN A 139 9.29 24.25 -1.36
CA ASN A 139 10.39 23.56 -2.04
C ASN A 139 10.53 22.08 -1.60
N LEU A 140 9.41 21.42 -1.26
CA LEU A 140 9.36 20.02 -0.83
C LEU A 140 8.91 19.06 -1.93
N VAL A 141 8.66 19.55 -3.14
CA VAL A 141 8.35 18.71 -4.30
C VAL A 141 9.51 17.75 -4.56
N ASN A 142 9.19 16.50 -4.89
CA ASN A 142 10.16 15.44 -5.13
C ASN A 142 11.02 15.07 -3.90
N SER A 143 10.46 15.22 -2.70
CA SER A 143 11.09 14.82 -1.43
C SER A 143 10.21 13.83 -0.66
N TYR A 144 10.82 13.01 0.20
CA TYR A 144 10.07 12.12 1.08
C TYR A 144 9.13 12.90 2.01
N PHE A 145 9.55 14.04 2.54
CA PHE A 145 8.72 14.88 3.38
C PHE A 145 7.51 15.45 2.64
N GLY A 146 7.70 15.90 1.42
CA GLY A 146 6.60 16.41 0.58
C GLY A 146 5.52 15.38 0.24
N LEU A 147 5.84 14.10 0.34
CA LEU A 147 4.90 13.00 0.14
C LEU A 147 4.33 12.49 1.48
N ILE A 148 5.17 12.28 2.49
CA ILE A 148 4.77 11.68 3.77
C ILE A 148 3.87 12.62 4.57
N VAL A 149 4.24 13.89 4.70
CA VAL A 149 3.53 14.84 5.58
C VAL A 149 2.08 15.07 5.15
N PRO A 150 1.76 15.40 3.89
CA PRO A 150 0.39 15.65 3.48
C PRO A 150 -0.51 14.41 3.60
N ILE A 151 0.04 13.23 3.30
CA ILE A 151 -0.71 11.98 3.38
C ILE A 151 -0.99 11.62 4.84
N SER A 152 0.00 11.77 5.72
CA SER A 152 -0.16 11.48 7.15
C SER A 152 -1.05 12.46 7.90
N ALA A 153 -1.15 13.69 7.41
CA ALA A 153 -2.07 14.71 7.94
C ALA A 153 -3.52 14.48 7.48
N SER A 154 -3.81 13.43 6.73
CA SER A 154 -5.16 13.10 6.32
C SER A 154 -6.01 12.76 7.53
N ALA A 155 -7.20 13.37 7.60
CA ALA A 155 -8.15 13.19 8.70
C ALA A 155 -8.61 11.73 8.89
N ILE A 156 -8.45 10.86 7.87
CA ILE A 156 -8.76 9.42 7.96
C ILE A 156 -7.92 8.72 9.05
N ALA A 157 -6.70 9.20 9.28
CA ALA A 157 -5.83 8.62 10.30
C ALA A 157 -6.18 9.07 11.72
N THR A 158 -7.02 10.10 11.89
CA THR A 158 -7.33 10.71 13.19
C THR A 158 -8.65 10.23 13.79
N LEU A 159 -9.42 9.43 13.08
CA LEU A 159 -10.67 8.82 13.52
C LEU A 159 -10.52 7.32 13.84
#